data_dabdce8c82ee1820c51db13f9aae17b6
#
_entry.id   dabdce8c82ee1820c51db13f9aae17b6
#
_cell.length_a   1.000
_cell.length_b   1.000
_cell.length_c   1.000
_cell.angle_alpha   90.00
_cell.angle_beta   90.00
_cell.angle_gamma   90.00
#
_symmetry.space_group_name_H-M   'P 1'
#
loop_
_entity.id
_entity.type
_entity.pdbx_description
1 polymer ?
#
loop_
_entity_poly.entity_id
_entity_poly.type
_entity_poly.pdbx_seq_one_letter_code
_entity_poly.pdbx_strand_id
1 'polypeptide(L)'
;MTNQDFYNTLKAEKERLMTESKQAFRDCQTKRGEMSRAWHEVDALEQAGKFGTQELSDAYDDYEEASHASMLADNYLDDIDEAIDKINELISLYAD
;
A
#
# COMPACT_ATOMS: atom_id res chain seq x y z
N MET A 1 -12.88 -33.49 2.53
CA MET A 1 -12.22 -32.50 3.42
C MET A 1 -13.00 -32.44 4.74
N THR A 2 -12.29 -32.56 5.85
CA THR A 2 -12.91 -32.43 7.18
C THR A 2 -12.94 -30.94 7.60
N ASN A 3 -13.70 -30.62 8.64
CA ASN A 3 -13.71 -29.28 9.21
C ASN A 3 -12.34 -28.89 9.72
N GLN A 4 -11.56 -29.84 10.25
CA GLN A 4 -10.21 -29.60 10.73
C GLN A 4 -9.27 -29.23 9.55
N ASP A 5 -9.40 -29.93 8.43
CA ASP A 5 -8.58 -29.63 7.23
C ASP A 5 -8.91 -28.24 6.71
N PHE A 6 -10.17 -27.87 6.66
CA PHE A 6 -10.60 -26.54 6.24
C PHE A 6 -10.10 -25.46 7.20
N TYR A 7 -10.20 -25.71 8.49
CA TYR A 7 -9.68 -24.80 9.53
C TYR A 7 -8.17 -24.57 9.37
N ASN A 8 -7.41 -25.66 9.16
CA ASN A 8 -5.97 -25.57 8.96
C ASN A 8 -5.61 -24.79 7.69
N THR A 9 -6.40 -24.98 6.63
CA THR A 9 -6.22 -24.23 5.36
C THR A 9 -6.46 -22.75 5.59
N LEU A 10 -7.51 -22.38 6.33
CA LEU A 10 -7.80 -20.97 6.65
C LEU A 10 -6.67 -20.34 7.47
N LYS A 11 -6.13 -21.06 8.43
CA LYS A 11 -5.02 -20.56 9.26
C LYS A 11 -3.75 -20.34 8.43
N ALA A 12 -3.45 -21.26 7.51
CA ALA A 12 -2.30 -21.11 6.62
C ALA A 12 -2.47 -19.91 5.69
N GLU A 13 -3.67 -19.70 5.14
CA GLU A 13 -3.96 -18.56 4.29
C GLU A 13 -3.87 -17.25 5.07
N LYS A 14 -4.35 -17.23 6.31
CA LYS A 14 -4.21 -16.06 7.18
C LYS A 14 -2.75 -15.68 7.39
N GLU A 15 -1.89 -16.67 7.68
CA GLU A 15 -0.45 -16.42 7.87
C GLU A 15 0.19 -15.85 6.62
N ARG A 16 -0.18 -16.38 5.44
CA ARG A 16 0.31 -15.88 4.16
C ARG A 16 -0.10 -14.41 3.96
N LEU A 17 -1.37 -14.10 4.21
CA LEU A 17 -1.88 -12.73 4.07
C LEU A 17 -1.25 -11.77 5.08
N MET A 18 -0.99 -12.23 6.30
CA MET A 18 -0.31 -11.39 7.30
C MET A 18 1.12 -11.04 6.88
N THR A 19 1.82 -11.98 6.24
CA THR A 19 3.15 -11.71 5.68
C THR A 19 3.07 -10.71 4.54
N GLU A 20 2.09 -10.88 3.64
CA GLU A 20 1.85 -9.92 2.55
C GLU A 20 1.47 -8.54 3.09
N SER A 21 0.67 -8.48 4.15
CA SER A 21 0.27 -7.22 4.78
C SER A 21 1.49 -6.45 5.30
N LYS A 22 2.42 -7.14 5.94
CA LYS A 22 3.66 -6.49 6.41
C LYS A 22 4.48 -5.92 5.27
N GLN A 23 4.61 -6.66 4.17
CA GLN A 23 5.34 -6.19 2.99
C GLN A 23 4.61 -5.02 2.33
N ALA A 24 3.28 -5.13 2.18
CA ALA A 24 2.47 -4.06 1.61
C ALA A 24 2.55 -2.78 2.45
N PHE A 25 2.61 -2.90 3.77
CA PHE A 25 2.79 -1.76 4.67
C PHE A 25 4.14 -1.07 4.42
N ARG A 26 5.21 -1.84 4.29
CA ARG A 26 6.54 -1.29 3.96
C ARG A 26 6.54 -0.59 2.61
N ASP A 27 5.86 -1.19 1.63
CA ASP A 27 5.73 -0.59 0.30
C ASP A 27 4.97 0.74 0.36
N CYS A 28 3.91 0.82 1.18
CA CYS A 28 3.18 2.07 1.42
C CYS A 28 4.08 3.14 1.99
N GLN A 29 4.91 2.80 2.98
CA GLN A 29 5.85 3.74 3.58
C GLN A 29 6.88 4.23 2.56
N THR A 30 7.41 3.32 1.74
CA THR A 30 8.36 3.66 0.69
C THR A 30 7.73 4.60 -0.33
N LYS A 31 6.51 4.30 -0.79
CA LYS A 31 5.81 5.13 -1.78
C LYS A 31 5.45 6.51 -1.23
N ARG A 32 5.06 6.59 0.03
CA ARG A 32 4.81 7.90 0.68
C ARG A 32 6.09 8.72 0.79
N GLY A 33 7.22 8.06 1.09
CA GLY A 33 8.52 8.72 1.12
C GLY A 33 8.93 9.27 -0.24
N GLU A 34 8.71 8.50 -1.30
CA GLU A 34 8.98 8.93 -2.68
C GLU A 34 8.09 10.11 -3.07
N MET A 35 6.81 10.07 -2.71
CA MET A 35 5.87 11.16 -2.96
C MET A 35 6.30 12.43 -2.23
N SER A 36 6.71 12.31 -0.97
CA SER A 36 7.18 13.44 -0.18
C SER A 36 8.43 14.08 -0.79
N ARG A 37 9.38 13.28 -1.25
CA ARG A 37 10.59 13.79 -1.92
C ARG A 37 10.25 14.50 -3.21
N ALA A 38 9.31 13.94 -3.99
CA ALA A 38 8.87 14.58 -5.24
C ALA A 38 8.19 15.93 -4.96
N TRP A 39 7.41 16.01 -3.91
CA TRP A 39 6.78 17.27 -3.50
C TRP A 39 7.81 18.31 -3.07
N HIS A 40 8.83 17.89 -2.31
CA HIS A 40 9.89 18.80 -1.87
C HIS A 40 10.65 19.38 -3.06
N GLU A 41 10.84 18.61 -4.13
CA GLU A 41 11.47 19.11 -5.34
C GLU A 41 10.60 20.15 -6.05
N VAL A 42 9.29 19.91 -6.16
CA VAL A 42 8.35 20.90 -6.69
C VAL A 42 8.42 22.18 -5.88
N ASP A 43 8.35 22.08 -4.56
CA ASP A 43 8.37 23.22 -3.65
C ASP A 43 9.68 24.01 -3.79
N ALA A 44 10.83 23.31 -3.88
CA ALA A 44 12.12 23.95 -4.04
C ALA A 44 12.21 24.73 -5.36
N LEU A 45 11.68 24.18 -6.46
CA LEU A 45 11.67 24.85 -7.75
C LEU A 45 10.74 26.06 -7.76
N GLU A 46 9.58 25.96 -7.11
CA GLU A 46 8.67 27.10 -6.98
C GLU A 46 9.30 28.21 -6.16
N GLN A 47 9.96 27.89 -5.04
CA GLN A 47 10.64 28.87 -4.20
C GLN A 47 11.82 29.51 -4.93
N ALA A 48 12.45 28.79 -5.84
CA ALA A 48 13.51 29.33 -6.69
C ALA A 48 12.97 30.19 -7.86
N GLY A 49 11.65 30.34 -7.99
CA GLY A 49 11.03 31.15 -9.04
C GLY A 49 11.06 30.50 -10.41
N LYS A 50 11.14 29.19 -10.50
CA LYS A 50 11.25 28.43 -11.74
C LYS A 50 9.88 28.19 -12.41
N PHE A 51 8.95 29.11 -12.25
CA PHE A 51 7.61 29.00 -12.83
C PHE A 51 7.68 29.01 -14.37
N GLY A 52 6.88 28.15 -15.01
CA GLY A 52 6.83 28.05 -16.46
C GLY A 52 8.02 27.34 -17.09
N THR A 53 8.89 26.73 -16.29
CA THR A 53 10.04 25.99 -16.81
C THR A 53 9.71 24.52 -17.03
N GLN A 54 10.46 23.85 -17.91
CA GLN A 54 10.34 22.43 -18.14
C GLN A 54 10.70 21.65 -16.86
N GLU A 55 11.68 22.14 -16.08
CA GLU A 55 12.07 21.52 -14.81
C GLU A 55 10.89 21.40 -13.85
N LEU A 56 10.12 22.48 -13.69
CA LEU A 56 8.96 22.48 -12.81
C LEU A 56 7.86 21.56 -13.35
N SER A 57 7.62 21.58 -14.68
CA SER A 57 6.65 20.69 -15.31
C SER A 57 6.99 19.23 -15.08
N ASP A 58 8.27 18.87 -15.26
CA ASP A 58 8.75 17.50 -15.03
C ASP A 58 8.62 17.10 -13.54
N ALA A 59 8.90 18.03 -12.64
CA ALA A 59 8.77 17.79 -11.19
C ALA A 59 7.31 17.54 -10.80
N TYR A 60 6.36 18.26 -11.38
CA TYR A 60 4.93 18.00 -11.16
C TYR A 60 4.52 16.64 -11.70
N ASP A 61 5.00 16.24 -12.87
CA ASP A 61 4.71 14.93 -13.44
C ASP A 61 5.24 13.82 -12.54
N ASP A 62 6.46 13.97 -12.03
CA ASP A 62 7.05 13.02 -11.08
C ASP A 62 6.22 12.92 -9.79
N TYR A 63 5.74 14.05 -9.28
CA TYR A 63 4.89 14.07 -8.10
C TYR A 63 3.55 13.38 -8.36
N GLU A 64 2.92 13.63 -9.49
CA GLU A 64 1.66 12.99 -9.84
C GLU A 64 1.83 11.47 -9.95
N GLU A 65 2.92 11.01 -10.57
CA GLU A 65 3.24 9.60 -10.70
C GLU A 65 3.47 8.96 -9.32
N ALA A 66 4.26 9.62 -8.47
CA ALA A 66 4.54 9.12 -7.11
C ALA A 66 3.27 9.11 -6.25
N SER A 67 2.41 10.12 -6.38
CA SER A 67 1.13 10.19 -5.67
C SER A 67 0.20 9.06 -6.09
N HIS A 68 0.12 8.78 -7.39
CA HIS A 68 -0.68 7.67 -7.91
C HIS A 68 -0.16 6.32 -7.41
N ALA A 69 1.15 6.11 -7.44
CA ALA A 69 1.77 4.89 -6.94
C ALA A 69 1.50 4.69 -5.44
N SER A 70 1.55 5.77 -4.66
CA SER A 70 1.23 5.73 -3.23
C SER A 70 -0.23 5.33 -2.98
N MET A 71 -1.16 5.88 -3.76
CA MET A 71 -2.58 5.54 -3.68
C MET A 71 -2.81 4.07 -3.99
N LEU A 72 -2.19 3.54 -5.05
CA LEU A 72 -2.32 2.13 -5.41
C LEU A 72 -1.76 1.21 -4.33
N ALA A 73 -0.65 1.58 -3.71
CA ALA A 73 -0.08 0.81 -2.61
C ALA A 73 -1.01 0.78 -1.39
N ASP A 74 -1.62 1.93 -1.05
CA ASP A 74 -2.57 2.02 0.05
C ASP A 74 -3.81 1.16 -0.22
N ASN A 75 -4.35 1.19 -1.45
CA ASN A 75 -5.50 0.38 -1.85
C ASN A 75 -5.19 -1.11 -1.77
N TYR A 76 -4.00 -1.51 -2.18
CA TYR A 76 -3.57 -2.91 -2.11
C TYR A 76 -3.49 -3.39 -0.66
N LEU A 77 -2.94 -2.56 0.24
CA LEU A 77 -2.88 -2.88 1.66
C LEU A 77 -4.28 -3.02 2.26
N ASP A 78 -5.19 -2.12 1.93
CA ASP A 78 -6.57 -2.17 2.40
C ASP A 78 -7.25 -3.45 1.95
N ASP A 79 -7.03 -3.88 0.71
CA ASP A 79 -7.59 -5.13 0.18
C ASP A 79 -7.07 -6.35 0.94
N ILE A 80 -5.78 -6.37 1.27
CA ILE A 80 -5.19 -7.46 2.06
C ILE A 80 -5.78 -7.48 3.47
N ASP A 81 -5.89 -6.33 4.13
CA ASP A 81 -6.43 -6.24 5.48
C ASP A 81 -7.90 -6.68 5.50
N GLU A 82 -8.66 -6.32 4.48
CA GLU A 82 -10.05 -6.76 4.32
C GLU A 82 -10.15 -8.28 4.15
N ALA A 83 -9.26 -8.87 3.38
CA ALA A 83 -9.20 -10.32 3.21
C ALA A 83 -8.84 -11.03 4.52
N ILE A 84 -7.94 -10.46 5.32
CA ILE A 84 -7.60 -10.98 6.64
C ILE A 84 -8.81 -10.97 7.55
N ASP A 85 -9.58 -9.88 7.57
CA ASP A 85 -10.80 -9.76 8.38
C ASP A 85 -11.82 -10.84 8.01
N LYS A 86 -12.01 -11.08 6.71
CA LYS A 86 -12.92 -12.12 6.23
C LYS A 86 -12.47 -13.52 6.65
N ILE A 87 -11.17 -13.79 6.58
CA ILE A 87 -10.62 -15.07 7.03
C ILE A 87 -10.78 -15.23 8.53
N ASN A 88 -10.58 -14.19 9.32
CA ASN A 88 -10.80 -14.23 10.76
C ASN A 88 -12.26 -14.56 11.10
N GLU A 89 -13.21 -13.99 10.36
CA GLU A 89 -14.64 -14.33 10.53
C GLU A 89 -14.88 -15.82 10.25
N LEU A 90 -14.32 -16.34 9.17
CA LEU A 90 -14.45 -17.76 8.82
C LEU A 90 -13.80 -18.66 9.86
N ILE A 91 -12.62 -18.31 10.35
CA ILE A 91 -11.92 -19.07 11.39
C ILE A 91 -12.79 -19.14 12.65
N SER A 92 -13.41 -18.04 13.05
CA SER A 92 -14.23 -18.01 14.26
C SER A 92 -15.47 -18.92 14.17
N LEU A 93 -15.94 -19.21 12.95
CA LEU A 93 -17.04 -20.15 12.74
C LEU A 93 -16.63 -21.61 12.97
N TYR A 94 -15.34 -21.92 12.86
CA TYR A 94 -14.82 -23.29 13.01
C TYR A 94 -14.00 -23.49 14.29
N ALA A 95 -13.79 -22.43 15.05
CA ALA A 95 -13.02 -22.47 16.30
C ALA A 95 -13.98 -22.57 17.48
N ASP A 96 -14.08 -23.75 18.06
CA ASP A 96 -14.89 -23.96 19.26
C ASP A 96 -14.03 -24.36 20.43
#